data_a65e4573abee6e55fa0001fa9c2097a1
#
_entry.id   a65e4573abee6e55fa0001fa9c2097a1
#
_cell.length_a   1.000
_cell.length_b   1.000
_cell.length_c   1.000
_cell.angle_alpha   90.00
_cell.angle_beta   90.00
_cell.angle_gamma   90.00
#
_symmetry.space_group_name_H-M   'P 1'
#
loop_
_entity.id
_entity.type
_entity.pdbx_description
1 polymer ?
#
loop_
_entity_poly.entity_id
_entity_poly.type
_entity_poly.pdbx_seq_one_letter_code
_entity_poly.pdbx_strand_id
1 'polypeptide(L)'
;SNADIATAGTPIRNVQQLEDPACVKILMSKRAGQGRAVYFSRAAIPFVREGVQETHLKAEPPIFWHHIGLYAYRRQFLQWFASQPPSRFEQLEKLEQLRAIEAGKRIVVATVNSATPGIDTLDDFQRFEQKLAI
;
A
#
# COMPACT_ATOMS: atom_id res chain seq x y z
N SER A 1 0.99 -18.88 -1.00
CA SER A 1 1.24 -17.59 -1.61
C SER A 1 2.74 -17.41 -1.90
N ASN A 2 3.06 -16.96 -3.10
CA ASN A 2 4.44 -16.69 -3.53
C ASN A 2 4.88 -15.27 -3.15
N ALA A 3 4.19 -14.62 -2.23
CA ALA A 3 4.53 -13.27 -1.82
C ALA A 3 5.77 -13.25 -0.93
N ASP A 4 6.63 -12.29 -1.17
CA ASP A 4 7.81 -12.03 -0.33
C ASP A 4 7.44 -11.17 0.87
N ILE A 5 6.45 -10.31 0.69
CA ILE A 5 6.02 -9.31 1.66
C ILE A 5 4.52 -9.09 1.51
N ALA A 6 3.85 -8.83 2.62
CA ALA A 6 2.45 -8.44 2.66
C ALA A 6 2.31 -7.08 3.35
N THR A 7 1.38 -6.28 2.87
CA THR A 7 1.02 -5.00 3.47
C THR A 7 -0.49 -4.80 3.40
N ALA A 8 -0.97 -3.63 3.80
CA ALA A 8 -2.40 -3.33 3.83
C ALA A 8 -2.71 -2.02 3.11
N GLY A 9 -3.93 -1.94 2.59
CA GLY A 9 -4.43 -0.73 1.94
C GLY A 9 -5.91 -0.52 2.22
N THR A 10 -6.32 0.73 2.21
CA THR A 10 -7.72 1.13 2.40
C THR A 10 -8.16 2.05 1.26
N PRO A 11 -9.43 1.99 0.84
CA PRO A 11 -9.89 2.84 -0.25
C PRO A 11 -9.76 4.34 0.05
N ILE A 12 -9.39 5.12 -0.96
CA ILE A 12 -9.45 6.58 -0.91
C ILE A 12 -10.75 7.01 -1.58
N ARG A 13 -11.56 7.81 -0.87
CA ARG A 13 -12.88 8.23 -1.31
C ARG A 13 -13.03 9.76 -1.44
N ASN A 14 -11.96 10.53 -1.20
CA ASN A 14 -11.98 11.98 -1.35
C ASN A 14 -10.72 12.47 -2.08
N VAL A 15 -10.86 13.57 -2.80
CA VAL A 15 -9.79 14.11 -3.64
C VAL A 15 -8.66 14.72 -2.80
N GLN A 16 -8.97 15.26 -1.64
CA GLN A 16 -7.98 15.88 -0.76
C GLN A 16 -6.94 14.85 -0.30
N GLN A 17 -7.40 13.66 0.10
CA GLN A 17 -6.52 12.57 0.48
C GLN A 17 -5.72 12.05 -0.72
N LEU A 18 -6.35 11.96 -1.88
CA LEU A 18 -5.71 11.49 -3.10
C LEU A 18 -4.56 12.41 -3.53
N GLU A 19 -4.73 13.71 -3.39
CA GLU A 19 -3.74 14.71 -3.79
C GLU A 19 -2.69 15.01 -2.70
N ASP A 20 -2.88 14.52 -1.48
CA ASP A 20 -1.97 14.76 -0.37
C ASP A 20 -0.69 13.90 -0.53
N PRO A 21 0.49 14.52 -0.69
CA PRO A 21 1.75 13.76 -0.81
C PRO A 21 2.11 12.95 0.45
N ALA A 22 1.58 13.34 1.62
CA ALA A 22 1.77 12.58 2.86
C ALA A 22 0.99 11.26 2.85
N CYS A 23 -0.10 11.20 2.07
CA CYS A 23 -0.86 9.97 1.86
C CYS A 23 -0.22 9.17 0.72
N VAL A 24 0.38 8.04 1.05
CA VAL A 24 1.00 7.16 0.05
C VAL A 24 -0.07 6.33 -0.63
N LYS A 25 -0.10 6.35 -1.96
CA LYS A 25 -1.04 5.59 -2.78
C LYS A 25 -0.44 4.26 -3.22
N ILE A 26 -1.29 3.26 -3.36
CA ILE A 26 -0.92 1.97 -3.94
C ILE A 26 -1.61 1.83 -5.28
N LEU A 27 -0.83 1.60 -6.33
CA LEU A 27 -1.39 1.12 -7.59
C LEU A 27 -1.54 -0.39 -7.44
N MET A 28 -2.79 -0.84 -7.34
CA MET A 28 -3.10 -2.22 -6.98
C MET A 28 -3.74 -2.95 -8.16
N SER A 29 -3.17 -4.08 -8.52
CA SER A 29 -3.78 -5.03 -9.44
C SER A 29 -4.46 -6.13 -8.65
N LYS A 30 -5.70 -6.47 -9.01
CA LYS A 30 -6.40 -7.62 -8.44
C LYS A 30 -6.52 -8.70 -9.50
N ARG A 31 -5.89 -9.84 -9.23
CA ARG A 31 -6.05 -11.06 -10.03
C ARG A 31 -6.42 -12.19 -9.10
N ALA A 32 -7.42 -12.97 -9.48
CA ALA A 32 -7.89 -14.12 -8.69
C ALA A 32 -8.25 -13.74 -7.24
N GLY A 33 -8.84 -12.56 -7.05
CA GLY A 33 -9.29 -12.09 -5.73
C GLY A 33 -8.19 -11.56 -4.80
N GLN A 34 -6.93 -11.64 -5.20
CA GLN A 34 -5.81 -11.18 -4.38
C GLN A 34 -5.25 -9.85 -4.90
N GLY A 35 -5.07 -8.88 -4.01
CA GLY A 35 -4.42 -7.61 -4.31
C GLY A 35 -2.91 -7.76 -4.42
N ARG A 36 -2.33 -7.16 -5.44
CA ARG A 36 -0.88 -7.09 -5.62
C ARG A 36 -0.48 -5.65 -5.89
N ALA A 37 0.52 -5.15 -5.18
CA ALA A 37 1.05 -3.82 -5.43
C ALA A 37 1.85 -3.83 -6.73
N VAL A 38 1.48 -2.93 -7.65
CA VAL A 38 2.25 -2.65 -8.86
C VAL A 38 3.27 -1.56 -8.58
N TYR A 39 2.85 -0.52 -7.86
CA TYR A 39 3.71 0.59 -7.48
C TYR A 39 3.14 1.31 -6.27
N PHE A 40 3.99 2.05 -5.56
CA PHE A 40 3.62 2.96 -4.48
C PHE A 40 4.12 4.35 -4.84
N SER A 41 3.29 5.37 -4.61
CA SER A 41 3.68 6.74 -4.92
C SER A 41 2.98 7.75 -4.02
N ARG A 42 3.65 8.87 -3.79
CA ARG A 42 3.04 10.05 -3.17
C ARG A 42 2.13 10.78 -4.14
N ALA A 43 2.34 10.60 -5.44
CA ALA A 43 1.47 11.14 -6.48
C ALA A 43 0.10 10.45 -6.49
N ALA A 44 -0.90 11.15 -7.02
CA ALA A 44 -2.22 10.57 -7.27
C ALA A 44 -2.13 9.57 -8.41
N ILE A 45 -2.17 8.28 -8.10
CA ILE A 45 -2.12 7.20 -9.08
C ILE A 45 -3.32 6.24 -8.88
N PRO A 46 -3.88 5.64 -9.97
CA PRO A 46 -3.56 5.88 -11.37
C PRO A 46 -4.00 7.28 -11.84
N PHE A 47 -3.36 7.77 -12.88
CA PHE A 47 -3.75 9.06 -13.45
C PHE A 47 -5.03 8.89 -14.28
N VAL A 48 -6.06 9.64 -13.93
CA VAL A 48 -7.31 9.65 -14.70
C VAL A 48 -7.21 10.73 -15.76
N ARG A 49 -7.17 10.34 -17.02
CA ARG A 49 -6.89 11.23 -18.15
C ARG A 49 -7.88 12.40 -18.23
N GLU A 50 -9.17 12.13 -17.99
CA GLU A 50 -10.24 13.15 -18.04
C GLU A 50 -10.40 13.94 -16.74
N GLY A 51 -9.55 13.68 -15.74
CA GLY A 51 -9.67 14.24 -14.41
C GLY A 51 -10.51 13.36 -13.48
N VAL A 52 -10.17 13.38 -12.19
CA VAL A 52 -10.86 12.59 -11.18
C VAL A 52 -12.24 13.17 -10.92
N GLN A 53 -13.27 12.35 -11.06
CA GLN A 53 -14.65 12.70 -10.77
C GLN A 53 -15.18 11.88 -9.59
N GLU A 54 -16.33 12.28 -9.06
CA GLU A 54 -17.00 11.61 -7.95
C GLU A 54 -17.25 10.13 -8.23
N THR A 55 -17.58 9.79 -9.49
CA THR A 55 -17.78 8.40 -9.91
C THR A 55 -16.52 7.56 -9.75
N HIS A 56 -15.35 8.14 -9.97
CA HIS A 56 -14.07 7.45 -9.76
C HIS A 56 -13.81 7.20 -8.27
N LEU A 57 -14.15 8.18 -7.42
CA LEU A 57 -13.95 8.07 -5.96
C LEU A 57 -14.91 7.07 -5.31
N LYS A 58 -16.08 6.87 -5.90
CA LYS A 58 -17.11 5.94 -5.40
C LYS A 58 -17.10 4.59 -6.10
N ALA A 59 -16.20 4.37 -7.04
CA ALA A 59 -16.18 3.15 -7.85
C ALA A 59 -16.04 1.89 -7.00
N GLU A 60 -16.72 0.82 -7.41
CA GLU A 60 -16.58 -0.51 -6.87
C GLU A 60 -16.22 -1.50 -7.99
N PRO A 61 -15.09 -2.21 -7.87
CA PRO A 61 -14.09 -2.13 -6.78
C PRO A 61 -13.39 -0.78 -6.75
N PRO A 62 -12.81 -0.38 -5.59
CA PRO A 62 -12.13 0.90 -5.48
C PRO A 62 -10.97 1.04 -6.46
N ILE A 63 -10.78 2.26 -6.97
CA ILE A 63 -9.68 2.58 -7.89
C ILE A 63 -8.43 3.03 -7.11
N PHE A 64 -8.64 3.88 -6.12
CA PHE A 64 -7.56 4.52 -5.36
C PHE A 64 -7.40 3.88 -4.00
N TRP A 65 -6.16 3.63 -3.61
CA TRP A 65 -5.84 2.93 -2.37
C TRP A 65 -4.78 3.69 -1.58
N HIS A 66 -5.05 3.88 -0.30
CA HIS A 66 -4.12 4.42 0.68
C HIS A 66 -3.29 3.28 1.27
N HIS A 67 -1.99 3.39 1.22
CA HIS A 67 -1.08 2.44 1.84
C HIS A 67 -1.10 2.61 3.37
N ILE A 68 -1.38 1.52 4.06
CA ILE A 68 -1.23 1.44 5.51
C ILE A 68 0.12 0.80 5.78
N GLY A 69 1.00 1.53 6.49
CA GLY A 69 2.40 1.17 6.68
C GLY A 69 2.64 0.01 7.64
N LEU A 70 1.92 -1.09 7.44
CA LEU A 70 2.05 -2.32 8.20
C LEU A 70 2.53 -3.43 7.28
N TYR A 71 3.52 -4.20 7.73
CA TYR A 71 4.13 -5.22 6.90
C TYR A 71 4.26 -6.55 7.62
N ALA A 72 4.07 -7.63 6.87
CA ALA A 72 4.50 -8.96 7.24
C ALA A 72 5.55 -9.43 6.23
N TYR A 73 6.66 -9.94 6.71
CA TYR A 73 7.81 -10.31 5.88
C TYR A 73 8.12 -11.78 6.01
N ARG A 74 8.56 -12.41 4.92
CA ARG A 74 9.29 -13.65 5.02
C ARG A 74 10.71 -13.36 5.51
N ARG A 75 11.24 -14.27 6.33
CA ARG A 75 12.60 -14.10 6.88
C ARG A 75 13.65 -13.90 5.80
N GLN A 76 13.56 -14.69 4.73
CA GLN A 76 14.48 -14.58 3.59
C GLN A 76 14.40 -13.21 2.92
N PHE A 77 13.21 -12.64 2.83
CA PHE A 77 13.02 -11.30 2.29
C PHE A 77 13.74 -10.25 3.16
N LEU A 78 13.58 -10.32 4.48
CA LEU A 78 14.24 -9.39 5.38
C LEU A 78 15.76 -9.44 5.24
N GLN A 79 16.33 -10.63 5.16
CA GLN A 79 17.77 -10.80 4.97
C GLN A 79 18.23 -10.20 3.65
N TRP A 80 17.49 -10.44 2.58
CA TRP A 80 17.78 -9.86 1.27
C TRP A 80 17.66 -8.33 1.31
N PHE A 81 16.59 -7.79 1.87
CA PHE A 81 16.32 -6.36 1.94
C PHE A 81 17.43 -5.63 2.71
N ALA A 82 17.86 -6.18 3.84
CA ALA A 82 18.94 -5.59 4.66
C ALA A 82 20.28 -5.57 3.93
N SER A 83 20.49 -6.46 2.97
CA SER A 83 21.74 -6.55 2.19
C SER A 83 21.75 -5.62 0.97
N GLN A 84 20.61 -5.04 0.59
CA GLN A 84 20.49 -4.23 -0.62
C GLN A 84 20.74 -2.75 -0.34
N PRO A 85 21.40 -2.03 -1.25
CA PRO A 85 21.47 -0.58 -1.16
C PRO A 85 20.11 0.04 -1.45
N PRO A 86 19.84 1.28 -0.99
CA PRO A 86 18.63 2.00 -1.37
C PRO A 86 18.48 2.10 -2.89
N SER A 87 17.26 1.87 -3.38
CA SER A 87 16.97 1.92 -4.82
C SER A 87 16.71 3.36 -5.27
N ARG A 88 16.70 3.56 -6.59
CA ARG A 88 16.55 4.90 -7.18
C ARG A 88 15.20 5.53 -6.86
N PHE A 89 14.10 4.80 -7.08
CA PHE A 89 12.75 5.31 -6.84
C PHE A 89 12.47 5.47 -5.35
N GLU A 90 13.02 4.59 -4.54
CA GLU A 90 12.99 4.71 -3.08
C GLU A 90 13.55 6.04 -2.62
N GLN A 91 14.70 6.43 -3.15
CA GLN A 91 15.36 7.68 -2.77
C GLN A 91 14.58 8.91 -3.25
N LEU A 92 13.97 8.84 -4.44
CA LEU A 92 13.20 9.94 -5.02
C LEU A 92 11.89 10.18 -4.27
N GLU A 93 11.14 9.12 -3.97
CA GLU A 93 9.84 9.24 -3.31
C GLU A 93 9.92 9.12 -1.79
N LYS A 94 11.09 8.73 -1.25
CA LYS A 94 11.26 8.44 0.19
C LYS A 94 10.32 7.36 0.68
N LEU A 95 10.26 6.27 -0.09
CA LEU A 95 9.41 5.11 0.18
C LEU A 95 10.26 3.84 0.07
N GLU A 96 10.60 3.23 1.22
CA GLU A 96 11.51 2.07 1.27
C GLU A 96 10.99 0.84 0.54
N GLN A 97 9.66 0.65 0.48
CA GLN A 97 9.05 -0.49 -0.20
C GLN A 97 9.29 -0.49 -1.71
N LEU A 98 9.70 0.65 -2.28
CA LEU A 98 10.05 0.71 -3.69
C LEU A 98 11.32 -0.07 -4.01
N ARG A 99 12.19 -0.29 -3.03
CA ARG A 99 13.36 -1.18 -3.18
C ARG A 99 12.92 -2.60 -3.57
N ALA A 100 11.86 -3.10 -2.93
CA ALA A 100 11.29 -4.39 -3.26
C ALA A 100 10.64 -4.39 -4.65
N ILE A 101 9.88 -3.36 -4.97
CA ILE A 101 9.22 -3.21 -6.28
C ILE A 101 10.25 -3.21 -7.41
N GLU A 102 11.31 -2.40 -7.30
CA GLU A 102 12.34 -2.30 -8.35
C GLU A 102 13.10 -3.62 -8.52
N ALA A 103 13.21 -4.42 -7.47
CA ALA A 103 13.86 -5.74 -7.54
C ALA A 103 12.94 -6.86 -8.04
N GLY A 104 11.69 -6.53 -8.39
CA GLY A 104 10.73 -7.52 -8.87
C GLY A 104 10.14 -8.41 -7.79
N LYS A 105 10.26 -8.04 -6.53
CA LYS A 105 9.66 -8.77 -5.42
C LYS A 105 8.15 -8.61 -5.42
N ARG A 106 7.46 -9.65 -4.96
CA ARG A 106 6.00 -9.65 -4.96
C ARG A 106 5.46 -9.16 -3.62
N ILE A 107 4.70 -8.05 -3.67
CA ILE A 107 4.02 -7.47 -2.50
C ILE A 107 2.53 -7.72 -2.64
N VAL A 108 1.95 -8.50 -1.73
CA VAL A 108 0.50 -8.67 -1.66
C VAL A 108 -0.08 -7.63 -0.73
N VAL A 109 -1.31 -7.21 -1.03
CA VAL A 109 -2.00 -6.16 -0.28
C VAL A 109 -3.31 -6.71 0.27
N ALA A 110 -3.42 -6.74 1.58
CA ALA A 110 -4.70 -6.99 2.26
C ALA A 110 -5.50 -5.70 2.25
N THR A 111 -6.77 -5.78 1.89
CA THR A 111 -7.64 -4.60 1.84
C THR A 111 -8.46 -4.50 3.12
N VAL A 112 -8.53 -3.29 3.68
CA VAL A 112 -9.36 -2.98 4.84
C VAL A 112 -10.33 -1.85 4.49
N ASN A 113 -11.52 -1.86 5.08
CA ASN A 113 -12.61 -0.97 4.66
C ASN A 113 -12.49 0.46 5.19
N SER A 114 -11.67 0.69 6.21
CA SER A 114 -11.46 2.02 6.76
C SER A 114 -10.03 2.18 7.20
N ALA A 115 -9.51 3.43 7.07
CA ALA A 115 -8.21 3.77 7.61
C ALA A 115 -8.25 3.55 9.13
N THR A 116 -7.40 2.68 9.63
CA THR A 116 -7.16 2.59 11.06
C THR A 116 -6.28 3.75 11.48
N PRO A 117 -6.54 4.38 12.65
CA PRO A 117 -5.59 5.30 13.23
C PRO A 117 -4.21 4.65 13.31
N GLY A 118 -3.16 5.44 13.18
CA GLY A 118 -1.80 4.96 13.31
C GLY A 118 -1.61 4.17 14.62
N ILE A 119 -0.74 3.18 14.61
CA ILE A 119 -0.45 2.38 15.80
C ILE A 119 0.69 3.09 16.55
N ASP A 120 0.31 3.94 17.51
CA ASP A 120 1.27 4.65 18.36
C ASP A 120 1.27 4.12 19.81
N THR A 121 0.23 3.37 20.19
CA THR A 121 0.05 2.83 21.54
C THR A 121 -0.19 1.33 21.53
N LEU A 122 -0.02 0.71 22.70
CA LEU A 122 -0.33 -0.72 22.88
C LEU A 122 -1.81 -1.00 22.59
N ASP A 123 -2.71 -0.09 22.98
CA ASP A 123 -4.13 -0.21 22.70
C ASP A 123 -4.43 -0.20 21.20
N ASP A 124 -3.74 0.67 20.45
CA ASP A 124 -3.86 0.72 18.98
C ASP A 124 -3.41 -0.59 18.36
N PHE A 125 -2.30 -1.14 18.85
CA PHE A 125 -1.78 -2.43 18.40
C PHE A 125 -2.77 -3.56 18.67
N GLN A 126 -3.34 -3.61 19.87
CA GLN A 126 -4.32 -4.64 20.25
C GLN A 126 -5.59 -4.55 19.40
N ARG A 127 -6.08 -3.34 19.13
CA ARG A 127 -7.22 -3.12 18.23
C ARG A 127 -6.93 -3.57 16.81
N PHE A 128 -5.72 -3.33 16.33
CA PHE A 128 -5.27 -3.78 15.02
C PHE A 128 -5.18 -5.31 14.97
N GLU A 129 -4.59 -5.91 15.99
CA GLU A 129 -4.46 -7.36 16.11
C GLU A 129 -5.83 -8.06 16.06
N GLN A 130 -6.83 -7.51 16.73
CA GLN A 130 -8.20 -8.02 16.70
C GLN A 130 -8.82 -7.96 15.31
N LYS A 131 -8.49 -6.94 14.51
CA LYS A 131 -8.97 -6.82 13.11
C LYS A 131 -8.31 -7.82 12.18
N LEU A 132 -7.10 -8.27 12.48
CA LEU A 132 -6.38 -9.27 11.70
C LEU A 132 -6.74 -10.70 12.10
N ALA A 133 -7.20 -10.89 13.33
CA ALA A 133 -7.60 -12.19 13.86
C ALA A 133 -9.00 -12.55 13.37
N ILE A 134 -9.08 -12.96 12.11
CA ILE A 134 -10.33 -13.49 11.54
C ILE A 134 -10.25 -15.00 11.51
#